data_59300db71cc0774e7941a693f0e7b50e
#
_entry.id   59300db71cc0774e7941a693f0e7b50e
#
_cell.length_a   1.000
_cell.length_b   1.000
_cell.length_c   1.000
_cell.angle_alpha   90.00
_cell.angle_beta   90.00
_cell.angle_gamma   90.00
#
_symmetry.space_group_name_H-M   'P 1'
#
loop_
_entity.id
_entity.type
_entity.pdbx_description
1 polymer ?
#
loop_
_entity_poly.entity_id
_entity_poly.type
_entity_poly.pdbx_seq_one_letter_code
_entity_poly.pdbx_strand_id
1 'polypeptide(L)'
;MQMTAPKSPTPSLVEYVEAEIIPRYDSFDRAHGTDHVRTVIRRSLELAAHYDVDTDMVYAIAAYHDTGLVAGRERHHLVSAEILAADSRLARWFSAEQLAVMCDAVEEHRASSKRPPRTIYGRIVAEADRQIDAVTIVRRTIQYGLDHYPALDREGHRARCLEHLREKYGEGGYLRLWIAESENARRLEELRALIRDTPRLDRLF
;
A
#
# COMPACT_ATOMS: atom_id res chain seq x y z
N MET A 1 -22.91 20.57 -0.38
CA MET A 1 -22.11 20.08 -1.52
C MET A 1 -22.64 18.68 -1.85
N GLN A 2 -23.33 18.50 -2.98
CA GLN A 2 -23.83 17.18 -3.34
C GLN A 2 -22.64 16.31 -3.70
N MET A 3 -22.41 15.25 -2.93
CA MET A 3 -21.48 14.19 -3.31
C MET A 3 -22.06 13.50 -4.54
N THR A 4 -21.44 13.74 -5.70
CA THR A 4 -21.72 12.90 -6.88
C THR A 4 -21.28 11.47 -6.57
N ALA A 5 -22.09 10.48 -6.96
CA ALA A 5 -21.69 9.08 -6.80
C ALA A 5 -20.31 8.85 -7.44
N PRO A 6 -19.42 8.09 -6.80
CA PRO A 6 -18.09 7.83 -7.33
C PRO A 6 -18.25 7.22 -8.73
N LYS A 7 -17.59 7.82 -9.73
CA LYS A 7 -17.54 7.27 -11.08
C LYS A 7 -16.84 5.92 -11.01
N SER A 8 -17.47 4.88 -11.53
CA SER A 8 -16.81 3.58 -11.69
C SER A 8 -15.75 3.68 -12.79
N PRO A 9 -14.64 2.94 -12.69
CA PRO A 9 -13.68 2.87 -13.79
C PRO A 9 -14.29 2.36 -15.09
N THR A 10 -13.71 2.79 -16.21
CA THR A 10 -14.15 2.40 -17.56
C THR A 10 -14.13 0.87 -17.72
N PRO A 11 -15.25 0.23 -18.16
CA PRO A 11 -15.34 -1.23 -18.23
C PRO A 11 -14.22 -1.90 -19.03
N SER A 12 -13.84 -1.34 -20.18
CA SER A 12 -12.77 -1.89 -21.02
C SER A 12 -11.38 -1.80 -20.36
N LEU A 13 -11.13 -0.80 -19.50
CA LEU A 13 -9.93 -0.72 -18.69
C LEU A 13 -9.95 -1.81 -17.61
N VAL A 14 -11.09 -2.01 -16.95
CA VAL A 14 -11.26 -3.06 -15.94
C VAL A 14 -11.02 -4.43 -16.55
N GLU A 15 -11.64 -4.73 -17.70
CA GLU A 15 -11.43 -6.00 -18.42
C GLU A 15 -9.95 -6.24 -18.74
N TYR A 16 -9.26 -5.21 -19.21
CA TYR A 16 -7.85 -5.27 -19.51
C TYR A 16 -7.00 -5.57 -18.26
N VAL A 17 -7.20 -4.82 -17.18
CA VAL A 17 -6.46 -4.96 -15.93
C VAL A 17 -6.70 -6.34 -15.31
N GLU A 18 -7.95 -6.81 -15.28
CA GLU A 18 -8.30 -8.14 -14.75
C GLU A 18 -7.67 -9.29 -15.56
N ALA A 19 -7.56 -9.14 -16.88
CA ALA A 19 -6.99 -10.16 -17.74
C ALA A 19 -5.45 -10.18 -17.75
N GLU A 20 -4.80 -9.01 -17.66
CA GLU A 20 -3.38 -8.88 -17.98
C GLU A 20 -2.50 -8.46 -16.79
N ILE A 21 -3.07 -7.77 -15.80
CA ILE A 21 -2.31 -7.20 -14.70
C ILE A 21 -2.52 -7.98 -13.39
N ILE A 22 -3.78 -8.21 -13.03
CA ILE A 22 -4.09 -8.93 -11.78
C ILE A 22 -3.47 -10.32 -11.71
N PRO A 23 -3.43 -11.15 -12.79
CA PRO A 23 -2.80 -12.47 -12.73
C PRO A 23 -1.29 -12.46 -12.41
N ARG A 24 -0.60 -11.33 -12.60
CA ARG A 24 0.83 -11.21 -12.25
C ARG A 24 1.06 -11.35 -10.75
N TYR A 25 0.07 -11.01 -9.94
CA TYR A 25 0.12 -11.07 -8.49
C TYR A 25 0.03 -12.50 -7.93
N ASP A 26 -0.39 -13.49 -8.73
CA ASP A 26 -0.48 -14.89 -8.31
C ASP A 26 0.91 -15.51 -8.02
N SER A 27 1.96 -14.91 -8.56
CA SER A 27 3.35 -15.34 -8.34
C SER A 27 4.00 -14.74 -7.09
N PHE A 28 3.35 -13.78 -6.43
CA PHE A 28 3.91 -13.09 -5.28
C PHE A 28 3.56 -13.79 -3.96
N ASP A 29 4.24 -13.38 -2.89
CA ASP A 29 3.94 -13.89 -1.56
C ASP A 29 2.52 -13.49 -1.10
N ARG A 30 2.00 -14.20 -0.11
CA ARG A 30 0.64 -14.00 0.41
C ARG A 30 0.35 -12.54 0.85
N ALA A 31 1.38 -11.78 1.23
CA ALA A 31 1.21 -10.40 1.68
C ALA A 31 1.02 -9.41 0.52
N HIS A 32 1.42 -9.80 -0.70
CA HIS A 32 1.41 -8.97 -1.90
C HIS A 32 0.69 -9.65 -3.08
N GLY A 33 -0.09 -10.70 -2.81
CA GLY A 33 -0.84 -11.45 -3.83
C GLY A 33 -2.13 -10.76 -4.28
N THR A 34 -2.94 -11.48 -5.03
CA THR A 34 -4.19 -11.00 -5.65
C THR A 34 -5.17 -10.38 -4.65
N ASP A 35 -5.31 -10.91 -3.43
CA ASP A 35 -6.17 -10.32 -2.39
C ASP A 35 -5.69 -8.94 -1.95
N HIS A 36 -4.36 -8.74 -1.89
CA HIS A 36 -3.76 -7.46 -1.54
C HIS A 36 -4.08 -6.40 -2.59
N VAL A 37 -3.75 -6.64 -3.87
CA VAL A 37 -3.99 -5.66 -4.93
C VAL A 37 -5.47 -5.30 -5.07
N ARG A 38 -6.39 -6.28 -4.97
CA ARG A 38 -7.84 -6.02 -4.97
C ARG A 38 -8.27 -5.15 -3.80
N THR A 39 -7.69 -5.36 -2.62
CA THR A 39 -7.93 -4.51 -1.45
C THR A 39 -7.41 -3.09 -1.66
N VAL A 40 -6.22 -2.94 -2.24
CA VAL A 40 -5.65 -1.61 -2.55
C VAL A 40 -6.50 -0.88 -3.59
N ILE A 41 -6.92 -1.55 -4.65
CA ILE A 41 -7.83 -0.99 -5.67
C ILE A 41 -9.12 -0.48 -5.02
N ARG A 42 -9.82 -1.33 -4.27
CA ARG A 42 -11.09 -0.97 -3.62
C ARG A 42 -10.92 0.25 -2.71
N ARG A 43 -9.91 0.24 -1.82
CA ARG A 43 -9.63 1.34 -0.88
C ARG A 43 -9.21 2.62 -1.60
N SER A 44 -8.44 2.52 -2.69
CA SER A 44 -8.07 3.67 -3.51
C SER A 44 -9.30 4.34 -4.13
N LEU A 45 -10.25 3.55 -4.65
CA LEU A 45 -11.50 4.08 -5.21
C LEU A 45 -12.42 4.67 -4.12
N GLU A 46 -12.48 4.06 -2.94
CA GLU A 46 -13.19 4.62 -1.77
C GLU A 46 -12.63 5.99 -1.37
N LEU A 47 -11.31 6.12 -1.29
CA LEU A 47 -10.65 7.40 -0.98
C LEU A 47 -10.81 8.42 -2.10
N ALA A 48 -10.73 7.99 -3.36
CA ALA A 48 -10.90 8.84 -4.54
C ALA A 48 -12.26 9.54 -4.58
N ALA A 49 -13.31 8.95 -3.99
CA ALA A 49 -14.65 9.54 -3.92
C ALA A 49 -14.71 10.89 -3.18
N HIS A 50 -13.70 11.22 -2.36
CA HIS A 50 -13.59 12.47 -1.64
C HIS A 50 -12.89 13.58 -2.45
N TYR A 51 -12.38 13.29 -3.65
CA TYR A 51 -11.54 14.19 -4.45
C TYR A 51 -12.03 14.27 -5.89
N ASP A 52 -11.76 15.41 -6.52
CA ASP A 52 -11.96 15.56 -7.98
C ASP A 52 -10.74 14.97 -8.71
N VAL A 53 -10.81 13.68 -8.98
CA VAL A 53 -9.75 12.90 -9.63
C VAL A 53 -10.33 11.98 -10.70
N ASP A 54 -9.49 11.62 -11.66
CA ASP A 54 -9.80 10.61 -12.68
C ASP A 54 -9.74 9.22 -12.04
N THR A 55 -10.90 8.57 -11.94
CA THR A 55 -11.05 7.23 -11.33
C THR A 55 -10.34 6.14 -12.12
N ASP A 56 -10.22 6.27 -13.44
CA ASP A 56 -9.47 5.35 -14.28
C ASP A 56 -7.98 5.39 -13.96
N MET A 57 -7.42 6.59 -13.75
CA MET A 57 -6.04 6.75 -13.30
C MET A 57 -5.82 6.12 -11.92
N VAL A 58 -6.71 6.41 -10.95
CA VAL A 58 -6.61 5.82 -9.59
C VAL A 58 -6.64 4.29 -9.65
N TYR A 59 -7.57 3.73 -10.43
CA TYR A 59 -7.71 2.29 -10.61
C TYR A 59 -6.45 1.66 -11.20
N ALA A 60 -5.93 2.22 -12.29
CA ALA A 60 -4.74 1.69 -12.96
C ALA A 60 -3.48 1.83 -12.06
N ILE A 61 -3.26 2.97 -11.40
CA ILE A 61 -2.13 3.16 -10.47
C ILE A 61 -2.18 2.09 -9.37
N ALA A 62 -3.35 1.89 -8.76
CA ALA A 62 -3.53 0.87 -7.72
C ALA A 62 -3.28 -0.55 -8.24
N ALA A 63 -3.66 -0.86 -9.48
CA ALA A 63 -3.43 -2.16 -10.09
C ALA A 63 -1.95 -2.43 -10.41
N TYR A 64 -1.18 -1.40 -10.73
CA TYR A 64 0.23 -1.53 -11.11
C TYR A 64 1.22 -1.37 -9.96
N HIS A 65 0.81 -0.86 -8.78
CA HIS A 65 1.71 -0.38 -7.72
C HIS A 65 2.81 -1.37 -7.32
N ASP A 66 2.48 -2.65 -7.25
CA ASP A 66 3.38 -3.72 -6.79
C ASP A 66 3.83 -4.70 -7.90
N THR A 67 3.50 -4.45 -9.17
CA THR A 67 3.88 -5.34 -10.28
C THR A 67 5.39 -5.55 -10.40
N GLY A 68 6.18 -4.61 -9.93
CA GLY A 68 7.65 -4.66 -9.92
C GLY A 68 8.25 -5.58 -8.85
N LEU A 69 7.45 -6.24 -8.00
CA LEU A 69 7.93 -7.25 -7.06
C LEU A 69 8.61 -8.45 -7.75
N VAL A 70 8.38 -8.64 -9.04
CA VAL A 70 9.14 -9.60 -9.87
C VAL A 70 10.66 -9.37 -9.81
N ALA A 71 11.11 -8.12 -9.55
CA ALA A 71 12.53 -7.76 -9.40
C ALA A 71 12.98 -7.66 -7.93
N GLY A 72 12.14 -8.12 -6.99
CA GLY A 72 12.42 -8.09 -5.56
C GLY A 72 11.98 -6.79 -4.86
N ARG A 73 11.93 -6.85 -3.51
CA ARG A 73 11.34 -5.80 -2.67
C ARG A 73 12.07 -4.46 -2.67
N GLU A 74 13.36 -4.47 -2.90
CA GLU A 74 14.18 -3.25 -2.74
C GLU A 74 13.80 -2.18 -3.76
N ARG A 75 13.62 -2.58 -5.03
CA ARG A 75 13.38 -1.70 -6.16
C ARG A 75 11.98 -1.83 -6.77
N HIS A 76 11.07 -2.60 -6.15
CA HIS A 76 9.75 -2.90 -6.73
C HIS A 76 9.01 -1.64 -7.21
N HIS A 77 9.00 -0.56 -6.47
CA HIS A 77 8.32 0.69 -6.80
C HIS A 77 8.84 1.34 -8.09
N LEU A 78 10.16 1.31 -8.32
CA LEU A 78 10.78 1.80 -9.57
C LEU A 78 10.40 0.89 -10.73
N VAL A 79 10.55 -0.43 -10.54
CA VAL A 79 10.24 -1.42 -11.57
C VAL A 79 8.74 -1.44 -11.89
N SER A 80 7.86 -1.21 -10.92
CA SER A 80 6.42 -1.05 -11.16
C SER A 80 6.13 0.15 -12.08
N ALA A 81 6.79 1.28 -11.85
CA ALA A 81 6.66 2.45 -12.71
C ALA A 81 7.21 2.18 -14.13
N GLU A 82 8.35 1.47 -14.25
CA GLU A 82 8.90 1.03 -15.53
C GLU A 82 7.93 0.11 -16.29
N ILE A 83 7.29 -0.84 -15.59
CA ILE A 83 6.29 -1.76 -16.18
C ILE A 83 5.08 -0.98 -16.68
N LEU A 84 4.56 -0.01 -15.91
CA LEU A 84 3.47 0.84 -16.33
C LEU A 84 3.85 1.66 -17.55
N ALA A 85 5.00 2.32 -17.53
CA ALA A 85 5.49 3.13 -18.65
C ALA A 85 5.69 2.33 -19.94
N ALA A 86 6.11 1.08 -19.83
CA ALA A 86 6.34 0.18 -20.96
C ALA A 86 5.05 -0.41 -21.55
N ASP A 87 3.91 -0.30 -20.86
CA ASP A 87 2.66 -0.85 -21.35
C ASP A 87 1.96 0.08 -22.33
N SER A 88 2.32 -0.04 -23.62
CA SER A 88 1.77 0.79 -24.71
C SER A 88 0.24 0.70 -24.87
N ARG A 89 -0.41 -0.33 -24.33
CA ARG A 89 -1.87 -0.51 -24.40
C ARG A 89 -2.61 0.51 -23.55
N LEU A 90 -1.97 1.07 -22.52
CA LEU A 90 -2.55 2.12 -21.68
C LEU A 90 -2.85 3.41 -22.44
N ALA A 91 -2.17 3.66 -23.58
CA ALA A 91 -2.47 4.80 -24.45
C ALA A 91 -3.89 4.79 -25.06
N ARG A 92 -4.64 3.68 -24.89
CA ARG A 92 -6.07 3.63 -25.25
C ARG A 92 -6.97 4.45 -24.33
N TRP A 93 -6.54 4.66 -23.11
CA TRP A 93 -7.31 5.32 -22.03
C TRP A 93 -6.66 6.59 -21.51
N PHE A 94 -5.33 6.71 -21.62
CA PHE A 94 -4.56 7.78 -20.97
C PHE A 94 -3.69 8.53 -21.97
N SER A 95 -3.60 9.86 -21.80
CA SER A 95 -2.64 10.69 -22.51
C SER A 95 -1.21 10.47 -21.96
N ALA A 96 -0.20 10.97 -22.69
CA ALA A 96 1.19 10.89 -22.25
C ALA A 96 1.41 11.61 -20.91
N GLU A 97 0.74 12.75 -20.70
CA GLU A 97 0.80 13.51 -19.45
C GLU A 97 0.18 12.73 -18.29
N GLN A 98 -0.97 12.08 -18.51
CA GLN A 98 -1.59 11.22 -17.50
C GLN A 98 -0.69 10.04 -17.15
N LEU A 99 -0.11 9.37 -18.14
CA LEU A 99 0.83 8.26 -17.91
C LEU A 99 2.06 8.69 -17.10
N ALA A 100 2.60 9.89 -17.35
CA ALA A 100 3.70 10.42 -16.54
C ALA A 100 3.30 10.60 -15.06
N VAL A 101 2.11 11.16 -14.79
CA VAL A 101 1.56 11.30 -13.43
C VAL A 101 1.34 9.93 -12.78
N MET A 102 0.87 8.94 -13.54
CA MET A 102 0.64 7.58 -13.04
C MET A 102 1.95 6.88 -12.69
N CYS A 103 3.00 7.03 -13.50
CA CYS A 103 4.34 6.50 -13.20
C CYS A 103 4.88 7.09 -11.91
N ASP A 104 4.80 8.42 -11.75
CA ASP A 104 5.20 9.12 -10.54
C ASP A 104 4.45 8.57 -9.30
N ALA A 105 3.13 8.38 -9.41
CA ALA A 105 2.31 7.89 -8.33
C ALA A 105 2.65 6.44 -7.94
N VAL A 106 2.94 5.58 -8.92
CA VAL A 106 3.39 4.19 -8.69
C VAL A 106 4.76 4.18 -8.03
N GLU A 107 5.71 5.01 -8.46
CA GLU A 107 7.04 5.09 -7.85
C GLU A 107 6.97 5.55 -6.39
N GLU A 108 6.06 6.46 -6.06
CA GLU A 108 5.99 7.14 -4.76
C GLU A 108 5.14 6.43 -3.71
N HIS A 109 4.49 5.27 -4.02
CA HIS A 109 3.58 4.60 -3.08
C HIS A 109 4.29 4.05 -1.83
N ARG A 110 5.60 3.78 -1.92
CA ARG A 110 6.36 3.07 -0.88
C ARG A 110 6.32 3.78 0.48
N ALA A 111 5.95 3.05 1.55
CA ALA A 111 5.81 3.57 2.91
C ALA A 111 7.11 4.13 3.50
N SER A 112 8.28 3.63 3.07
CA SER A 112 9.60 4.10 3.51
C SER A 112 10.13 5.29 2.71
N SER A 113 9.36 5.83 1.77
CA SER A 113 9.74 7.06 1.05
C SER A 113 9.87 8.22 2.04
N LYS A 114 10.99 8.96 1.94
CA LYS A 114 11.23 10.15 2.77
C LYS A 114 10.50 11.40 2.26
N ARG A 115 9.99 11.35 1.03
CA ARG A 115 9.30 12.47 0.39
C ARG A 115 7.80 12.18 0.28
N PRO A 116 6.94 13.17 0.47
CA PRO A 116 5.52 13.01 0.22
C PRO A 116 5.28 12.75 -1.26
N PRO A 117 4.26 11.93 -1.62
CA PRO A 117 3.84 11.81 -3.01
C PRO A 117 3.47 13.17 -3.59
N ARG A 118 3.94 13.46 -4.81
CA ARG A 118 3.80 14.75 -5.50
C ARG A 118 2.34 15.08 -5.82
N THR A 119 1.57 14.06 -6.15
CA THR A 119 0.19 14.23 -6.61
C THR A 119 -0.82 13.62 -5.64
N ILE A 120 -2.08 14.04 -5.76
CA ILE A 120 -3.20 13.42 -5.02
C ILE A 120 -3.34 11.93 -5.37
N TYR A 121 -3.06 11.53 -6.62
CA TYR A 121 -3.08 10.13 -7.05
C TYR A 121 -2.10 9.27 -6.27
N GLY A 122 -0.85 9.71 -6.16
CA GLY A 122 0.18 9.04 -5.36
C GLY A 122 -0.18 8.97 -3.88
N ARG A 123 -0.79 10.03 -3.32
CA ARG A 123 -1.24 10.06 -1.91
C ARG A 123 -2.36 9.07 -1.66
N ILE A 124 -3.36 9.00 -2.55
CA ILE A 124 -4.49 8.06 -2.45
C ILE A 124 -4.00 6.61 -2.44
N VAL A 125 -3.18 6.22 -3.44
CA VAL A 125 -2.72 4.84 -3.56
C VAL A 125 -1.74 4.48 -2.44
N ALA A 126 -0.80 5.37 -2.11
CA ALA A 126 0.09 5.16 -0.97
C ALA A 126 -0.67 5.04 0.36
N GLU A 127 -1.76 5.78 0.56
CA GLU A 127 -2.62 5.65 1.75
C GLU A 127 -3.40 4.35 1.75
N ALA A 128 -3.96 3.95 0.60
CA ALA A 128 -4.73 2.71 0.45
C ALA A 128 -3.88 1.46 0.70
N ASP A 129 -2.62 1.48 0.26
CA ASP A 129 -1.65 0.40 0.48
C ASP A 129 -1.27 0.23 1.96
N ARG A 130 -1.39 1.28 2.77
CA ARG A 130 -1.14 1.21 4.23
C ARG A 130 -2.27 0.48 4.95
N GLN A 131 -2.26 -0.85 4.90
CA GLN A 131 -3.22 -1.68 5.63
C GLN A 131 -2.82 -1.75 7.10
N ILE A 132 -3.37 -0.85 7.92
CA ILE A 132 -3.10 -0.80 9.35
C ILE A 132 -4.15 -1.62 10.09
N ASP A 133 -3.74 -2.76 10.63
CA ASP A 133 -4.46 -3.57 11.61
C ASP A 133 -3.49 -3.97 12.72
N ALA A 134 -3.77 -3.53 13.94
CA ALA A 134 -2.83 -3.62 15.04
C ALA A 134 -2.39 -5.07 15.35
N VAL A 135 -3.34 -6.00 15.39
CA VAL A 135 -3.04 -7.41 15.73
C VAL A 135 -2.28 -8.09 14.58
N THR A 136 -2.71 -7.86 13.34
CA THR A 136 -2.06 -8.43 12.16
C THR A 136 -0.63 -7.91 12.01
N ILE A 137 -0.39 -6.61 12.23
CA ILE A 137 0.95 -6.01 12.16
C ILE A 137 1.87 -6.64 13.21
N VAL A 138 1.43 -6.75 14.46
CA VAL A 138 2.23 -7.37 15.52
C VAL A 138 2.55 -8.82 15.17
N ARG A 139 1.56 -9.63 14.81
CA ARG A 139 1.76 -11.04 14.44
C ARG A 139 2.73 -11.21 13.25
N ARG A 140 2.59 -10.40 12.20
CA ARG A 140 3.52 -10.41 11.06
C ARG A 140 4.94 -10.02 11.48
N THR A 141 5.09 -9.05 12.39
CA THR A 141 6.40 -8.62 12.89
C THR A 141 7.06 -9.71 13.73
N ILE A 142 6.29 -10.43 14.54
CA ILE A 142 6.76 -11.60 15.31
C ILE A 142 7.18 -12.71 14.33
N GLN A 143 6.32 -13.09 13.40
CA GLN A 143 6.59 -14.15 12.43
C GLN A 143 7.85 -13.87 11.61
N TYR A 144 7.99 -12.64 11.10
CA TYR A 144 9.22 -12.23 10.43
C TYR A 144 10.46 -12.41 11.30
N GLY A 145 10.36 -12.11 12.60
CA GLY A 145 11.44 -12.35 13.54
C GLY A 145 11.81 -13.83 13.65
N LEU A 146 10.82 -14.69 13.82
CA LEU A 146 11.03 -16.13 13.94
C LEU A 146 11.69 -16.71 12.68
N ASP A 147 11.28 -16.24 11.49
CA ASP A 147 11.77 -16.74 10.21
C ASP A 147 13.21 -16.27 9.91
N HIS A 148 13.59 -15.05 10.31
CA HIS A 148 14.86 -14.42 9.89
C HIS A 148 15.92 -14.34 10.98
N TYR A 149 15.53 -14.53 12.24
CA TYR A 149 16.43 -14.45 13.40
C TYR A 149 16.26 -15.65 14.34
N PRO A 150 16.39 -16.90 13.83
CA PRO A 150 16.08 -18.12 14.59
C PRO A 150 16.95 -18.33 15.84
N ALA A 151 18.07 -17.59 15.97
CA ALA A 151 18.95 -17.67 17.13
C ALA A 151 18.48 -16.82 18.32
N LEU A 152 17.46 -15.96 18.14
CA LEU A 152 16.91 -15.17 19.25
C LEU A 152 16.00 -16.03 20.13
N ASP A 153 16.10 -15.84 21.43
CA ASP A 153 15.12 -16.35 22.37
C ASP A 153 13.81 -15.51 22.36
N ARG A 154 12.85 -15.90 23.17
CA ARG A 154 11.56 -15.20 23.26
C ARG A 154 11.71 -13.71 23.60
N GLU A 155 12.62 -13.38 24.54
CA GLU A 155 12.83 -11.99 24.95
C GLU A 155 13.52 -11.18 23.84
N GLY A 156 14.47 -11.77 23.13
CA GLY A 156 15.11 -11.16 21.95
C GLY A 156 14.11 -10.88 20.84
N HIS A 157 13.18 -11.82 20.53
CA HIS A 157 12.12 -11.59 19.56
C HIS A 157 11.16 -10.48 20.01
N ARG A 158 10.83 -10.42 21.31
CA ARG A 158 9.99 -9.38 21.87
C ARG A 158 10.64 -7.99 21.77
N ALA A 159 11.90 -7.87 22.17
CA ALA A 159 12.65 -6.62 22.08
C ALA A 159 12.74 -6.12 20.63
N ARG A 160 13.11 -6.98 19.70
CA ARG A 160 13.16 -6.68 18.26
C ARG A 160 11.81 -6.24 17.71
N CYS A 161 10.73 -6.93 18.10
CA CYS A 161 9.40 -6.59 17.65
C CYS A 161 8.98 -5.19 18.11
N LEU A 162 9.18 -4.90 19.41
CA LEU A 162 8.88 -3.58 19.99
C LEU A 162 9.68 -2.46 19.33
N GLU A 163 10.98 -2.68 19.09
CA GLU A 163 11.85 -1.73 18.42
C GLU A 163 11.32 -1.40 17.03
N HIS A 164 11.06 -2.42 16.20
CA HIS A 164 10.51 -2.24 14.86
C HIS A 164 9.15 -1.53 14.84
N LEU A 165 8.25 -1.90 15.77
CA LEU A 165 6.94 -1.26 15.87
C LEU A 165 7.05 0.22 16.24
N ARG A 166 7.96 0.57 17.18
CA ARG A 166 8.21 1.96 17.58
C ARG A 166 8.87 2.76 16.46
N GLU A 167 9.86 2.20 15.79
CA GLU A 167 10.56 2.84 14.68
C GLU A 167 9.62 3.17 13.52
N LYS A 168 8.71 2.28 13.20
CA LYS A 168 7.80 2.46 12.06
C LYS A 168 6.52 3.19 12.42
N TYR A 169 5.85 2.78 13.50
CA TYR A 169 4.48 3.19 13.84
C TYR A 169 4.38 4.08 15.07
N GLY A 170 5.41 4.19 15.89
CA GLY A 170 5.44 5.05 17.08
C GLY A 170 5.15 6.51 16.75
N GLU A 171 5.01 7.36 17.76
CA GLU A 171 4.71 8.80 17.58
C GLU A 171 5.79 9.51 16.74
N GLY A 172 7.07 9.16 16.94
CA GLY A 172 8.19 9.60 16.11
C GLY A 172 8.52 8.70 14.92
N GLY A 173 7.71 7.67 14.65
CA GLY A 173 7.97 6.67 13.62
C GLY A 173 7.97 7.24 12.20
N TYR A 174 8.55 6.48 11.25
CA TYR A 174 8.69 6.97 9.88
C TYR A 174 7.42 6.84 9.02
N LEU A 175 6.40 6.06 9.46
CA LEU A 175 5.14 5.95 8.71
C LEU A 175 4.46 7.31 8.63
N ARG A 176 4.05 7.70 7.43
CA ARG A 176 3.28 8.92 7.19
C ARG A 176 1.95 8.57 6.55
N LEU A 177 0.90 9.26 6.94
CA LEU A 177 -0.44 9.19 6.36
C LEU A 177 -0.68 10.45 5.53
N TRP A 178 -1.39 10.30 4.41
CA TRP A 178 -1.51 11.35 3.41
C TRP A 178 -2.94 11.83 3.19
N ILE A 179 -3.95 11.04 3.60
CA ILE A 179 -5.36 11.28 3.33
C ILE A 179 -6.12 11.34 4.66
N ALA A 180 -6.69 12.50 4.96
CA ALA A 180 -7.37 12.74 6.25
C ALA A 180 -8.67 11.92 6.39
N GLU A 181 -9.35 11.65 5.29
CA GLU A 181 -10.59 10.86 5.22
C GLU A 181 -10.35 9.35 5.42
N SER A 182 -9.09 8.93 5.43
CA SER A 182 -8.71 7.53 5.65
C SER A 182 -8.93 7.12 7.11
N GLU A 183 -9.42 5.90 7.33
CA GLU A 183 -9.48 5.29 8.66
C GLU A 183 -8.08 4.99 9.26
N ASN A 184 -7.02 5.09 8.48
CA ASN A 184 -5.68 4.73 8.91
C ASN A 184 -5.19 5.56 10.11
N ALA A 185 -5.60 6.82 10.24
CA ALA A 185 -5.27 7.64 11.40
C ALA A 185 -5.79 7.01 12.70
N ARG A 186 -7.07 6.63 12.74
CA ARG A 186 -7.68 5.94 13.88
C ARG A 186 -7.00 4.59 14.15
N ARG A 187 -6.79 3.80 13.11
CA ARG A 187 -6.15 2.48 13.21
C ARG A 187 -4.69 2.58 13.68
N LEU A 188 -3.98 3.63 13.28
CA LEU A 188 -2.63 3.90 13.75
C LEU A 188 -2.61 4.22 15.23
N GLU A 189 -3.56 4.99 15.74
CA GLU A 189 -3.68 5.25 17.19
C GLU A 189 -4.02 3.98 17.99
N GLU A 190 -4.85 3.11 17.45
CA GLU A 190 -5.12 1.78 18.05
C GLU A 190 -3.83 0.94 18.16
N LEU A 191 -3.02 0.94 17.12
CA LEU A 191 -1.72 0.26 17.11
C LEU A 191 -0.74 0.92 18.12
N ARG A 192 -0.68 2.24 18.17
CA ARG A 192 0.14 2.97 19.14
C ARG A 192 -0.28 2.69 20.59
N ALA A 193 -1.57 2.63 20.83
CA ALA A 193 -2.09 2.23 22.14
C ALA A 193 -1.66 0.81 22.51
N LEU A 194 -1.69 -0.14 21.56
CA LEU A 194 -1.21 -1.51 21.77
C LEU A 194 0.31 -1.56 22.04
N ILE A 195 1.11 -0.75 21.34
CA ILE A 195 2.57 -0.66 21.56
C ILE A 195 2.90 -0.14 22.98
N ARG A 196 2.06 0.76 23.53
CA ARG A 196 2.21 1.28 24.90
C ARG A 196 1.71 0.31 25.97
N ASP A 197 0.74 -0.55 25.64
CA ASP A 197 0.16 -1.55 26.56
C ASP A 197 0.97 -2.86 26.48
N THR A 198 2.12 -2.86 27.15
CA THR A 198 3.04 -4.01 27.18
C THR A 198 2.35 -5.33 27.60
N PRO A 199 1.50 -5.38 28.66
CA PRO A 199 0.81 -6.61 29.02
C PRO A 199 -0.15 -7.14 27.94
N ARG A 200 -0.77 -6.25 27.17
CA ARG A 200 -1.66 -6.64 26.07
C ARG A 200 -0.85 -7.12 24.84
N LEU A 201 0.26 -6.48 24.56
CA LEU A 201 1.15 -6.87 23.49
C LEU A 201 1.79 -8.24 23.78
N ASP A 202 2.22 -8.49 25.04
CA ASP A 202 2.84 -9.75 25.47
C ASP A 202 1.90 -10.97 25.30
N ARG A 203 0.58 -10.77 25.30
CA ARG A 203 -0.39 -11.85 25.00
C ARG A 203 -0.41 -12.28 23.54
N LEU A 204 0.26 -11.55 22.65
CA LEU A 204 0.38 -11.89 21.23
C LEU A 204 1.67 -12.70 20.93
N PHE A 205 2.61 -12.77 21.89
CA PHE A 205 3.81 -13.58 21.88
C PHE A 205 3.57 -14.96 22.48
#